data_85473efaf3fc0137d2d3614436bf03a3
#
_entry.id   85473efaf3fc0137d2d3614436bf03a3
#
_cell.length_a   1.000
_cell.length_b   1.000
_cell.length_c   1.000
_cell.angle_alpha   90.00
_cell.angle_beta   90.00
_cell.angle_gamma   90.00
#
_symmetry.space_group_name_H-M   'P 1'
#
loop_
_entity.id
_entity.type
_entity.pdbx_description
1 polymer ?
#
loop_
_entity_poly.entity_id
_entity_poly.type
_entity_poly.pdbx_seq_one_letter_code
_entity_poly.pdbx_strand_id
1 'polypeptide(L)'
;MISKNLSEEELKNANTRSKALLEFGNTKRPILDFLLLNAEKAGYKKVVIVIGEQGALFKEYYGNQLKDNNFRSLSISYAIQYIPVGRDKPMGTADALFQALEQYPILKTASFTVCNSDNLYSVKALQALLICKDSNAFINYERDALQFPMLKIQRFALTLVDENFHLETIVEKPSKNEVSNYKDVKGRYRVSMNVFKFTGTEIYSFLKNCPIDPKRNEKELPTAIL
;
A
#
# COMPACT_ATOMS: atom_id res chain seq x y z
N MET A 1 24.69 2.00 -1.97
CA MET A 1 25.64 1.67 -0.88
C MET A 1 25.03 2.05 0.47
N ILE A 2 23.92 1.38 0.90
CA ILE A 2 23.28 1.60 2.22
C ILE A 2 23.02 0.25 2.91
N SER A 3 23.81 -0.78 2.64
CA SER A 3 23.61 -2.11 3.23
C SER A 3 24.77 -2.59 4.10
N LYS A 4 25.65 -1.72 4.57
CA LYS A 4 26.85 -2.19 5.28
C LYS A 4 26.97 -1.83 6.76
N ASN A 5 26.01 -1.12 7.37
CA ASN A 5 26.12 -0.75 8.79
C ASN A 5 24.76 -0.74 9.53
N LEU A 6 23.93 -1.76 9.33
CA LEU A 6 22.85 -1.99 10.29
C LEU A 6 23.46 -2.73 11.50
N SER A 7 23.24 -2.23 12.70
CA SER A 7 23.59 -2.92 13.94
C SER A 7 22.86 -4.26 14.05
N GLU A 8 23.38 -5.20 14.84
CA GLU A 8 22.69 -6.49 15.09
C GLU A 8 21.27 -6.28 15.65
N GLU A 9 21.07 -5.23 16.42
CA GLU A 9 19.77 -4.85 16.98
C GLU A 9 18.81 -4.34 15.90
N GLU A 10 19.29 -3.55 14.94
CA GLU A 10 18.50 -3.10 13.79
C GLU A 10 18.13 -4.26 12.86
N LEU A 11 19.02 -5.22 12.66
CA LEU A 11 18.75 -6.44 11.89
C LEU A 11 17.73 -7.33 12.60
N LYS A 12 17.82 -7.49 13.92
CA LYS A 12 16.87 -8.24 14.73
C LYS A 12 15.49 -7.57 14.72
N ASN A 13 15.43 -6.25 14.86
CA ASN A 13 14.21 -5.46 14.78
C ASN A 13 13.57 -5.53 13.38
N ALA A 14 14.36 -5.48 12.30
CA ALA A 14 13.86 -5.61 10.92
C ALA A 14 13.26 -6.99 10.63
N ASN A 15 13.70 -8.03 11.31
CA ASN A 15 13.19 -9.39 11.15
C ASN A 15 11.98 -9.71 12.02
N THR A 16 11.75 -8.96 13.10
CA THR A 16 10.68 -9.23 14.07
C THR A 16 9.57 -8.17 14.07
N ARG A 17 9.83 -6.95 13.58
CA ARG A 17 8.87 -5.85 13.53
C ARG A 17 8.27 -5.68 12.13
N SER A 18 7.03 -5.23 12.05
CA SER A 18 6.46 -4.76 10.78
C SER A 18 7.35 -3.68 10.17
N LYS A 19 7.60 -3.74 8.87
CA LYS A 19 8.41 -2.72 8.15
C LYS A 19 7.88 -1.30 8.34
N ALA A 20 6.57 -1.14 8.52
CA ALA A 20 5.92 0.13 8.81
C ALA A 20 6.41 0.77 10.13
N LEU A 21 6.87 -0.05 11.08
CA LEU A 21 7.36 0.39 12.39
C LEU A 21 8.89 0.45 12.45
N LEU A 22 9.60 0.31 11.33
CA LEU A 22 11.04 0.56 11.29
C LEU A 22 11.31 2.04 11.53
N GLU A 23 12.19 2.31 12.49
CA GLU A 23 12.55 3.64 12.91
C GLU A 23 13.60 4.26 11.99
N PHE A 24 13.43 5.55 11.67
CA PHE A 24 14.33 6.28 10.79
C PHE A 24 14.87 7.56 11.44
N GLY A 25 16.12 7.86 11.11
CA GLY A 25 16.79 9.09 11.50
C GLY A 25 17.09 9.18 13.00
N ASN A 26 17.61 10.32 13.41
CA ASN A 26 18.00 10.60 14.81
C ASN A 26 16.79 10.65 15.77
N THR A 27 15.58 10.84 15.24
CA THR A 27 14.34 10.93 16.02
C THR A 27 13.73 9.57 16.34
N LYS A 28 14.27 8.48 15.78
CA LYS A 28 13.76 7.10 15.95
C LYS A 28 12.25 6.98 15.71
N ARG A 29 11.74 7.70 14.70
CA ARG A 29 10.32 7.64 14.35
C ARG A 29 10.04 6.55 13.31
N PRO A 30 8.92 5.80 13.45
CA PRO A 30 8.48 4.84 12.45
C PRO A 30 8.28 5.49 11.07
N ILE A 31 8.51 4.73 9.98
CA ILE A 31 8.21 5.22 8.62
C ILE A 31 6.72 5.57 8.49
N LEU A 32 5.85 4.85 9.17
CA LEU A 32 4.41 5.11 9.18
C LEU A 32 4.06 6.51 9.72
N ASP A 33 4.83 7.05 10.68
CA ASP A 33 4.65 8.42 11.15
C ASP A 33 4.74 9.44 10.02
N PHE A 34 5.75 9.28 9.15
CA PHE A 34 5.94 10.19 8.03
C PHE A 34 4.84 10.04 6.98
N LEU A 35 4.35 8.82 6.75
CA LEU A 35 3.20 8.58 5.89
C LEU A 35 1.93 9.24 6.44
N LEU A 36 1.65 9.06 7.74
CA LEU A 36 0.51 9.69 8.41
C LEU A 36 0.58 11.23 8.39
N LEU A 37 1.78 11.80 8.62
CA LEU A 37 2.01 13.24 8.50
C LEU A 37 1.74 13.76 7.09
N ASN A 38 2.14 13.01 6.05
CA ASN A 38 1.87 13.38 4.67
C ASN A 38 0.38 13.23 4.33
N ALA A 39 -0.30 12.21 4.85
CA ALA A 39 -1.75 12.06 4.71
C ALA A 39 -2.52 13.21 5.38
N GLU A 40 -2.11 13.60 6.60
CA GLU A 40 -2.67 14.76 7.30
C GLU A 40 -2.54 16.04 6.47
N LYS A 41 -1.33 16.32 5.96
CA LYS A 41 -1.04 17.49 5.12
C LYS A 41 -1.78 17.45 3.79
N ALA A 42 -2.05 16.28 3.24
CA ALA A 42 -2.84 16.09 2.03
C ALA A 42 -4.34 16.34 2.23
N GLY A 43 -4.80 16.39 3.50
CA GLY A 43 -6.20 16.69 3.84
C GLY A 43 -7.02 15.52 4.33
N TYR A 44 -6.44 14.31 4.46
CA TYR A 44 -7.13 13.16 5.06
C TYR A 44 -7.47 13.45 6.52
N LYS A 45 -8.56 12.86 7.02
CA LYS A 45 -9.03 13.03 8.40
C LYS A 45 -9.12 11.72 9.16
N LYS A 46 -9.35 10.62 8.45
CA LYS A 46 -9.51 9.28 9.04
C LYS A 46 -8.58 8.31 8.34
N VAL A 47 -7.93 7.46 9.12
CA VAL A 47 -7.06 6.40 8.63
C VAL A 47 -7.43 5.10 9.31
N VAL A 48 -7.61 4.04 8.54
CA VAL A 48 -7.75 2.68 9.05
C VAL A 48 -6.43 1.95 8.76
N ILE A 49 -5.72 1.56 9.80
CA ILE A 49 -4.50 0.77 9.69
C ILE A 49 -4.90 -0.71 9.75
N VAL A 50 -4.62 -1.46 8.68
CA VAL A 50 -4.84 -2.90 8.69
C VAL A 50 -3.64 -3.57 9.36
N ILE A 51 -3.90 -4.28 10.46
CA ILE A 51 -2.88 -4.98 11.26
C ILE A 51 -3.24 -6.45 11.40
N GLY A 52 -2.25 -7.30 11.62
CA GLY A 52 -2.51 -8.69 12.04
C GLY A 52 -3.01 -8.76 13.49
N GLU A 53 -3.47 -9.94 13.91
CA GLU A 53 -3.98 -10.20 15.27
C GLU A 53 -2.97 -9.83 16.36
N GLN A 54 -1.67 -9.96 16.08
CA GLN A 54 -0.57 -9.60 16.98
C GLN A 54 -0.10 -8.15 16.82
N GLY A 55 -0.95 -7.25 16.36
CA GLY A 55 -0.62 -5.84 16.08
C GLY A 55 -0.42 -4.94 17.31
N ALA A 56 0.00 -5.49 18.47
CA ALA A 56 0.17 -4.76 19.72
C ALA A 56 1.09 -3.54 19.58
N LEU A 57 2.21 -3.67 18.85
CA LEU A 57 3.15 -2.57 18.63
C LEU A 57 2.52 -1.36 17.92
N PHE A 58 1.60 -1.57 16.98
CA PHE A 58 0.88 -0.46 16.36
C PHE A 58 0.03 0.31 17.38
N LYS A 59 -0.58 -0.43 18.31
CA LYS A 59 -1.41 0.15 19.37
C LYS A 59 -0.61 0.96 20.37
N GLU A 60 0.64 0.56 20.65
CA GLU A 60 1.58 1.32 21.48
C GLU A 60 1.93 2.69 20.85
N TYR A 61 2.15 2.73 19.52
CA TYR A 61 2.52 3.95 18.82
C TYR A 61 1.32 4.87 18.54
N TYR A 62 0.15 4.32 18.20
CA TYR A 62 -0.96 5.09 17.62
C TYR A 62 -2.25 5.01 18.43
N GLY A 63 -2.20 4.44 19.64
CA GLY A 63 -3.31 4.34 20.57
C GLY A 63 -3.91 2.94 20.66
N ASN A 64 -4.39 2.59 21.84
CA ASN A 64 -4.79 1.22 22.20
C ASN A 64 -6.26 0.89 21.92
N GLN A 65 -7.07 1.87 21.54
CA GLN A 65 -8.47 1.65 21.17
C GLN A 65 -8.57 1.05 19.76
N LEU A 66 -9.61 0.28 19.51
CA LEU A 66 -9.84 -0.26 18.16
C LEU A 66 -10.21 0.84 17.16
N LYS A 67 -10.88 1.89 17.62
CA LYS A 67 -11.36 3.02 16.81
C LYS A 67 -11.03 4.35 17.46
N ASP A 68 -10.94 5.36 16.59
CA ASP A 68 -10.90 6.78 16.95
C ASP A 68 -9.75 7.19 17.90
N ASN A 69 -8.58 6.56 17.75
CA ASN A 69 -7.37 7.08 18.39
C ASN A 69 -6.91 8.36 17.69
N ASN A 70 -6.25 9.25 18.42
CA ASN A 70 -5.77 10.51 17.88
C ASN A 70 -4.28 10.43 17.50
N PHE A 71 -3.97 10.77 16.26
CA PHE A 71 -2.63 11.07 15.80
C PHE A 71 -2.64 12.47 15.18
N ARG A 72 -2.30 13.49 15.96
CA ARG A 72 -2.44 14.91 15.60
C ARG A 72 -3.90 15.22 15.24
N SER A 73 -4.18 15.62 13.96
CA SER A 73 -5.54 15.87 13.48
C SER A 73 -6.17 14.67 12.77
N LEU A 74 -5.49 13.52 12.73
CA LEU A 74 -6.03 12.29 12.18
C LEU A 74 -6.72 11.43 13.24
N SER A 75 -7.88 10.89 12.91
CA SER A 75 -8.51 9.78 13.64
C SER A 75 -7.97 8.47 13.10
N ILE A 76 -7.30 7.68 13.95
CA ILE A 76 -6.71 6.38 13.62
C ILE A 76 -7.61 5.27 14.17
N SER A 77 -7.94 4.33 13.29
CA SER A 77 -8.67 3.11 13.66
C SER A 77 -7.91 1.89 13.11
N TYR A 78 -8.21 0.70 13.64
CA TYR A 78 -7.58 -0.54 13.20
C TYR A 78 -8.60 -1.49 12.60
N ALA A 79 -8.24 -2.13 11.49
CA ALA A 79 -8.88 -3.34 11.00
C ALA A 79 -7.94 -4.52 11.22
N ILE A 80 -8.48 -5.65 11.66
CA ILE A 80 -7.70 -6.85 11.92
C ILE A 80 -7.75 -7.76 10.70
N GLN A 81 -6.60 -8.06 10.10
CA GLN A 81 -6.51 -9.11 9.11
C GLN A 81 -6.30 -10.44 9.82
N TYR A 82 -7.33 -11.28 9.84
CA TYR A 82 -7.27 -12.62 10.38
C TYR A 82 -6.62 -13.59 9.38
N ILE A 83 -5.85 -14.51 9.91
CA ILE A 83 -5.25 -15.60 9.13
C ILE A 83 -6.29 -16.75 9.06
N PRO A 84 -6.69 -17.20 7.87
CA PRO A 84 -7.61 -18.30 7.74
C PRO A 84 -7.10 -19.60 8.40
N VAL A 85 -8.02 -20.39 8.93
CA VAL A 85 -7.70 -21.69 9.54
C VAL A 85 -6.91 -22.56 8.56
N GLY A 86 -5.82 -23.17 9.05
CA GLY A 86 -4.93 -24.01 8.24
C GLY A 86 -3.86 -23.21 7.45
N ARG A 87 -3.69 -21.90 7.70
CA ARG A 87 -2.61 -21.09 7.12
C ARG A 87 -1.71 -20.53 8.21
N ASP A 88 -0.44 -20.37 7.85
CA ASP A 88 0.57 -19.71 8.73
C ASP A 88 0.80 -18.23 8.38
N LYS A 89 0.21 -17.77 7.26
CA LYS A 89 0.42 -16.41 6.73
C LYS A 89 -0.89 -15.77 6.31
N PRO A 90 -0.99 -14.43 6.38
CA PRO A 90 -2.11 -13.69 5.83
C PRO A 90 -2.37 -14.02 4.36
N MET A 91 -3.60 -13.85 3.90
CA MET A 91 -4.00 -14.22 2.54
C MET A 91 -3.67 -13.16 1.48
N GLY A 92 -2.95 -12.10 1.83
CA GLY A 92 -2.46 -11.07 0.90
C GLY A 92 -3.19 -9.74 1.02
N THR A 93 -2.85 -8.81 0.12
CA THR A 93 -3.27 -7.40 0.21
C THR A 93 -4.72 -7.17 -0.20
N ALA A 94 -5.26 -7.94 -1.15
CA ALA A 94 -6.68 -7.86 -1.50
C ALA A 94 -7.56 -8.39 -0.35
N ASP A 95 -7.13 -9.47 0.30
CA ASP A 95 -7.81 -10.00 1.47
C ASP A 95 -7.76 -9.03 2.65
N ALA A 96 -6.62 -8.39 2.90
CA ALA A 96 -6.49 -7.36 3.93
C ALA A 96 -7.50 -6.23 3.73
N LEU A 97 -7.62 -5.74 2.50
CA LEU A 97 -8.59 -4.69 2.17
C LEU A 97 -10.03 -5.20 2.27
N PHE A 98 -10.31 -6.41 1.79
CA PHE A 98 -11.63 -7.03 1.93
C PHE A 98 -12.07 -7.13 3.39
N GLN A 99 -11.22 -7.64 4.27
CA GLN A 99 -11.50 -7.74 5.70
C GLN A 99 -11.68 -6.38 6.37
N ALA A 100 -10.95 -5.35 5.91
CA ALA A 100 -11.15 -3.98 6.38
C ALA A 100 -12.54 -3.44 5.99
N LEU A 101 -13.01 -3.71 4.76
CA LEU A 101 -14.35 -3.30 4.32
C LEU A 101 -15.46 -4.04 5.09
N GLU A 102 -15.23 -5.30 5.49
CA GLU A 102 -16.16 -6.06 6.33
C GLU A 102 -16.28 -5.45 7.74
N GLN A 103 -15.16 -5.02 8.34
CA GLN A 103 -15.13 -4.43 9.69
C GLN A 103 -15.59 -2.97 9.71
N TYR A 104 -15.50 -2.27 8.57
CA TYR A 104 -15.91 -0.89 8.38
C TYR A 104 -16.91 -0.77 7.22
N PRO A 105 -18.18 -1.16 7.39
CA PRO A 105 -19.18 -1.21 6.31
C PRO A 105 -19.36 0.09 5.54
N ILE A 106 -19.10 1.25 6.18
CA ILE A 106 -19.13 2.55 5.51
C ILE A 106 -18.16 2.62 4.31
N LEU A 107 -17.05 1.89 4.35
CA LEU A 107 -16.09 1.84 3.25
C LEU A 107 -16.65 1.10 2.02
N LYS A 108 -17.69 0.27 2.17
CA LYS A 108 -18.34 -0.41 1.03
C LYS A 108 -19.08 0.55 0.11
N THR A 109 -19.35 1.78 0.56
CA THR A 109 -20.05 2.81 -0.22
C THR A 109 -19.27 4.11 -0.35
N ALA A 110 -18.23 4.29 0.45
CA ALA A 110 -17.40 5.49 0.41
C ALA A 110 -16.24 5.37 -0.58
N SER A 111 -15.68 6.52 -0.97
CA SER A 111 -14.37 6.57 -1.63
C SER A 111 -13.26 6.62 -0.58
N PHE A 112 -12.19 5.89 -0.84
CA PHE A 112 -11.03 5.84 0.06
C PHE A 112 -9.73 5.65 -0.74
N THR A 113 -8.60 6.00 -0.12
CA THR A 113 -7.28 5.71 -0.65
C THR A 113 -6.67 4.53 0.12
N VAL A 114 -6.11 3.56 -0.58
CA VAL A 114 -5.35 2.45 -0.01
C VAL A 114 -3.90 2.55 -0.45
N CYS A 115 -2.97 2.27 0.46
CA CYS A 115 -1.55 2.27 0.18
C CYS A 115 -0.80 1.34 1.14
N ASN A 116 0.44 0.99 0.76
CA ASN A 116 1.31 0.23 1.64
C ASN A 116 1.80 1.09 2.80
N SER A 117 1.81 0.54 4.00
CA SER A 117 2.21 1.24 5.23
C SER A 117 3.75 1.42 5.37
N ASP A 118 4.52 0.70 4.57
CA ASP A 118 5.99 0.72 4.55
C ASP A 118 6.59 1.54 3.38
N ASN A 119 5.74 2.28 2.66
CA ASN A 119 6.14 3.22 1.61
C ASN A 119 5.84 4.66 2.04
N LEU A 120 6.67 5.60 1.56
CA LEU A 120 6.45 7.02 1.78
C LEU A 120 5.94 7.69 0.50
N TYR A 121 4.70 8.16 0.54
CA TYR A 121 4.07 8.87 -0.57
C TYR A 121 4.10 10.38 -0.32
N SER A 122 4.32 11.16 -1.38
CA SER A 122 4.34 12.61 -1.26
C SER A 122 2.95 13.17 -0.94
N VAL A 123 2.91 14.33 -0.28
CA VAL A 123 1.67 15.07 -0.01
C VAL A 123 0.89 15.31 -1.32
N LYS A 124 1.59 15.68 -2.41
CA LYS A 124 0.96 15.92 -3.72
C LYS A 124 0.29 14.68 -4.29
N ALA A 125 0.93 13.51 -4.19
CA ALA A 125 0.36 12.24 -4.67
C ALA A 125 -0.92 11.87 -3.89
N LEU A 126 -0.85 11.95 -2.57
CA LEU A 126 -1.99 11.65 -1.70
C LEU A 126 -3.13 12.66 -1.92
N GLN A 127 -2.82 13.95 -2.05
CA GLN A 127 -3.80 14.99 -2.34
C GLN A 127 -4.46 14.81 -3.70
N ALA A 128 -3.69 14.45 -4.74
CA ALA A 128 -4.23 14.17 -6.07
C ALA A 128 -5.28 13.05 -6.03
N LEU A 129 -5.03 11.96 -5.31
CA LEU A 129 -6.02 10.90 -5.12
C LEU A 129 -7.24 11.35 -4.31
N LEU A 130 -7.03 12.17 -3.26
CA LEU A 130 -8.11 12.66 -2.41
C LEU A 130 -9.12 13.52 -3.19
N ILE A 131 -8.61 14.43 -4.05
CA ILE A 131 -9.44 15.38 -4.81
C ILE A 131 -9.90 14.86 -6.18
N CYS A 132 -9.37 13.72 -6.64
CA CYS A 132 -9.76 13.10 -7.89
C CYS A 132 -11.27 12.80 -7.88
N LYS A 133 -11.97 13.13 -8.97
CA LYS A 133 -13.42 12.94 -9.08
C LYS A 133 -13.80 11.56 -9.62
N ASP A 134 -12.85 10.88 -10.28
CA ASP A 134 -13.08 9.53 -10.79
C ASP A 134 -13.30 8.54 -9.65
N SER A 135 -14.12 7.54 -9.90
CA SER A 135 -14.45 6.51 -8.92
C SER A 135 -13.21 5.75 -8.44
N ASN A 136 -12.34 5.41 -9.38
CA ASN A 136 -11.09 4.70 -9.12
C ASN A 136 -9.93 5.44 -9.78
N ALA A 137 -8.78 5.49 -9.12
CA ALA A 137 -7.58 6.14 -9.64
C ALA A 137 -6.32 5.54 -9.01
N PHE A 138 -5.18 5.75 -9.64
CA PHE A 138 -3.88 5.41 -9.08
C PHE A 138 -2.83 6.42 -9.49
N ILE A 139 -1.69 6.42 -8.80
CA ILE A 139 -0.54 7.23 -9.19
C ILE A 139 0.38 6.41 -10.07
N ASN A 140 0.48 6.82 -11.34
CA ASN A 140 1.31 6.19 -12.35
C ASN A 140 2.70 6.86 -12.38
N TYR A 141 3.65 6.30 -11.60
CA TYR A 141 4.98 6.91 -11.44
C TYR A 141 5.86 6.69 -12.66
N GLU A 142 6.64 7.70 -13.03
CA GLU A 142 7.71 7.53 -14.00
C GLU A 142 8.87 6.77 -13.37
N ARG A 143 9.21 5.61 -13.94
CA ARG A 143 10.22 4.71 -13.39
C ARG A 143 11.59 5.34 -13.28
N ASP A 144 12.01 6.06 -14.32
CA ASP A 144 13.35 6.63 -14.41
C ASP A 144 13.52 7.89 -13.54
N ALA A 145 12.41 8.49 -13.06
CA ALA A 145 12.42 9.57 -12.09
C ALA A 145 12.59 9.08 -10.65
N LEU A 146 12.51 7.76 -10.40
CA LEU A 146 12.65 7.19 -9.07
C LEU A 146 14.11 7.18 -8.62
N GLN A 147 14.38 7.76 -7.46
CA GLN A 147 15.73 7.84 -6.87
C GLN A 147 16.04 6.59 -6.04
N PHE A 148 16.01 5.41 -6.67
CA PHE A 148 16.38 4.15 -6.05
C PHE A 148 17.52 3.49 -6.83
N PRO A 149 18.30 2.59 -6.19
CA PRO A 149 19.25 1.75 -6.92
C PRO A 149 18.55 0.94 -8.03
N MET A 150 19.17 0.83 -9.20
CA MET A 150 18.60 0.17 -10.38
C MET A 150 18.08 -1.25 -10.09
N LEU A 151 18.78 -2.03 -9.29
CA LEU A 151 18.36 -3.37 -8.86
C LEU A 151 17.04 -3.37 -8.07
N LYS A 152 16.72 -2.27 -7.38
CA LYS A 152 15.43 -2.10 -6.69
C LYS A 152 14.35 -1.65 -7.65
N ILE A 153 14.66 -0.72 -8.55
CA ILE A 153 13.73 -0.21 -9.57
C ILE A 153 13.21 -1.35 -10.45
N GLN A 154 14.06 -2.30 -10.83
CA GLN A 154 13.68 -3.46 -11.65
C GLN A 154 12.65 -4.40 -11.01
N ARG A 155 12.40 -4.26 -9.71
CA ARG A 155 11.44 -5.09 -8.95
C ARG A 155 10.06 -4.45 -8.83
N PHE A 156 9.91 -3.19 -9.23
CA PHE A 156 8.60 -2.53 -9.18
C PHE A 156 7.70 -3.05 -10.30
N ALA A 157 6.41 -3.15 -10.00
CA ALA A 157 5.42 -3.55 -10.97
C ALA A 157 5.31 -2.49 -12.07
N LEU A 158 5.45 -2.94 -13.33
CA LEU A 158 5.21 -2.08 -14.48
C LEU A 158 3.71 -1.91 -14.70
N THR A 159 3.32 -0.73 -15.13
CA THR A 159 1.94 -0.40 -15.50
C THR A 159 1.87 0.01 -16.96
N LEU A 160 0.80 -0.39 -17.64
CA LEU A 160 0.43 0.11 -18.95
C LEU A 160 -0.95 0.75 -18.85
N VAL A 161 -1.11 1.89 -19.48
CA VAL A 161 -2.36 2.62 -19.60
C VAL A 161 -2.67 2.87 -21.07
N ASP A 162 -3.96 2.89 -21.41
CA ASP A 162 -4.44 3.25 -22.74
C ASP A 162 -4.26 4.76 -23.04
N GLU A 163 -4.71 5.18 -24.20
CA GLU A 163 -4.68 6.59 -24.65
C GLU A 163 -5.53 7.54 -23.80
N ASN A 164 -6.53 6.99 -23.09
CA ASN A 164 -7.42 7.71 -22.16
C ASN A 164 -6.92 7.66 -20.70
N PHE A 165 -5.71 7.13 -20.46
CA PHE A 165 -5.12 6.91 -19.15
C PHE A 165 -5.82 5.88 -18.26
N HIS A 166 -6.63 4.97 -18.85
CA HIS A 166 -7.16 3.83 -18.12
C HIS A 166 -6.09 2.76 -17.96
N LEU A 167 -6.07 2.13 -16.80
CA LEU A 167 -5.14 1.05 -16.51
C LEU A 167 -5.50 -0.19 -17.32
N GLU A 168 -4.58 -0.65 -18.18
CA GLU A 168 -4.73 -1.88 -18.94
C GLU A 168 -4.11 -3.07 -18.22
N THR A 169 -2.95 -2.87 -17.60
CA THR A 169 -2.28 -3.96 -16.89
C THR A 169 -1.29 -3.47 -15.83
N ILE A 170 -1.06 -4.34 -14.86
CA ILE A 170 0.02 -4.25 -13.86
C ILE A 170 0.80 -5.55 -13.91
N VAL A 171 2.08 -5.49 -14.25
CA VAL A 171 2.95 -6.68 -14.34
C VAL A 171 3.97 -6.65 -13.24
N GLU A 172 3.82 -7.57 -12.28
CA GLU A 172 4.78 -7.73 -11.20
C GLU A 172 6.03 -8.48 -11.68
N LYS A 173 7.21 -7.95 -11.34
CA LYS A 173 8.51 -8.55 -11.63
C LYS A 173 8.66 -9.03 -13.09
N PRO A 174 8.43 -8.14 -14.08
CA PRO A 174 8.52 -8.51 -15.48
C PRO A 174 9.91 -9.09 -15.79
N SER A 175 9.95 -10.09 -16.67
CA SER A 175 11.23 -10.62 -17.18
C SER A 175 11.95 -9.54 -17.99
N LYS A 176 13.29 -9.64 -18.09
CA LYS A 176 14.09 -8.66 -18.85
C LYS A 176 13.65 -8.54 -20.32
N ASN A 177 13.16 -9.62 -20.91
CA ASN A 177 12.73 -9.67 -22.30
C ASN A 177 11.36 -9.02 -22.51
N GLU A 178 10.51 -9.00 -21.48
CA GLU A 178 9.15 -8.46 -21.55
C GLU A 178 9.10 -6.96 -21.24
N VAL A 179 10.09 -6.43 -20.50
CA VAL A 179 10.09 -5.03 -20.04
C VAL A 179 9.87 -4.04 -21.19
N SER A 180 10.45 -4.31 -22.38
CA SER A 180 10.34 -3.43 -23.56
C SER A 180 8.91 -3.22 -24.04
N ASN A 181 8.00 -4.14 -23.76
CA ASN A 181 6.60 -4.11 -24.20
C ASN A 181 5.73 -3.16 -23.36
N TYR A 182 6.26 -2.66 -22.22
CA TYR A 182 5.51 -1.84 -21.27
C TYR A 182 5.93 -0.37 -21.27
N LYS A 183 6.32 0.16 -22.44
CA LYS A 183 6.57 1.59 -22.60
C LYS A 183 5.27 2.33 -22.89
N ASP A 184 5.09 3.49 -22.24
CA ASP A 184 4.01 4.41 -22.57
C ASP A 184 4.20 5.01 -23.98
N VAL A 185 3.22 5.75 -24.47
CA VAL A 185 3.25 6.41 -25.80
C VAL A 185 4.41 7.41 -25.97
N LYS A 186 5.05 7.81 -24.88
CA LYS A 186 6.25 8.66 -24.86
C LYS A 186 7.55 7.87 -24.71
N GLY A 187 7.50 6.55 -24.82
CA GLY A 187 8.64 5.63 -24.70
C GLY A 187 9.17 5.46 -23.27
N ARG A 188 8.40 5.82 -22.23
CA ARG A 188 8.81 5.77 -20.82
C ARG A 188 8.20 4.57 -20.12
N TYR A 189 8.92 4.04 -19.15
CA TYR A 189 8.39 3.02 -18.24
C TYR A 189 7.63 3.65 -17.08
N ARG A 190 6.46 3.07 -16.80
CA ARG A 190 5.62 3.47 -15.67
C ARG A 190 5.56 2.35 -14.65
N VAL A 191 5.43 2.73 -13.37
CA VAL A 191 5.38 1.77 -12.27
C VAL A 191 4.28 2.11 -11.27
N SER A 192 3.71 1.06 -10.71
CA SER A 192 2.85 1.15 -9.53
C SER A 192 3.72 1.11 -8.27
N MET A 193 3.40 1.99 -7.33
CA MET A 193 3.94 1.98 -5.97
C MET A 193 2.88 1.57 -4.95
N ASN A 194 1.84 0.87 -5.39
CA ASN A 194 0.73 0.38 -4.57
C ASN A 194 0.03 1.49 -3.79
N VAL A 195 -0.37 2.55 -4.49
CA VAL A 195 -1.24 3.59 -3.96
C VAL A 195 -2.39 3.85 -4.93
N PHE A 196 -3.60 3.60 -4.46
CA PHE A 196 -4.82 3.61 -5.25
C PHE A 196 -5.94 4.34 -4.52
N LYS A 197 -6.83 4.97 -5.27
CA LYS A 197 -8.15 5.38 -4.81
C LYS A 197 -9.18 4.40 -5.35
N PHE A 198 -10.14 4.03 -4.52
CA PHE A 198 -11.28 3.22 -4.90
C PHE A 198 -12.58 3.80 -4.37
N THR A 199 -13.66 3.49 -5.08
CA THR A 199 -15.03 3.58 -4.55
C THR A 199 -15.48 2.19 -4.12
N GLY A 200 -15.93 2.06 -2.88
CA GLY A 200 -16.24 0.77 -2.27
C GLY A 200 -17.27 -0.04 -3.03
N THR A 201 -18.31 0.60 -3.58
CA THR A 201 -19.34 -0.06 -4.40
C THR A 201 -18.77 -0.74 -5.66
N GLU A 202 -17.67 -0.24 -6.19
CA GLU A 202 -17.05 -0.79 -7.37
C GLU A 202 -16.04 -1.88 -7.04
N ILE A 203 -15.15 -1.64 -6.08
CA ILE A 203 -14.06 -2.57 -5.78
C ILE A 203 -14.47 -3.78 -4.92
N TYR A 204 -15.53 -3.68 -4.12
CA TYR A 204 -15.91 -4.69 -3.14
C TYR A 204 -16.10 -6.09 -3.73
N SER A 205 -16.83 -6.21 -4.85
CA SER A 205 -17.08 -7.49 -5.50
C SER A 205 -15.81 -8.14 -6.04
N PHE A 206 -14.88 -7.34 -6.55
CA PHE A 206 -13.57 -7.81 -7.05
C PHE A 206 -12.69 -8.31 -5.91
N LEU A 207 -12.65 -7.61 -4.78
CA LEU A 207 -11.91 -8.05 -3.59
C LEU A 207 -12.47 -9.37 -3.05
N LYS A 208 -13.79 -9.49 -2.95
CA LYS A 208 -14.47 -10.70 -2.46
C LYS A 208 -14.14 -11.91 -3.33
N ASN A 209 -14.16 -11.75 -4.65
CA ASN A 209 -13.96 -12.80 -5.62
C ASN A 209 -12.50 -12.92 -6.12
N CYS A 210 -11.57 -12.14 -5.55
CA CYS A 210 -10.18 -12.15 -5.96
C CYS A 210 -9.61 -13.59 -5.92
N PRO A 211 -9.06 -14.10 -7.03
CA PRO A 211 -8.47 -15.41 -7.06
C PRO A 211 -7.15 -15.45 -6.25
N ILE A 212 -6.78 -16.63 -5.81
CA ILE A 212 -5.49 -16.86 -5.17
C ILE A 212 -4.43 -17.02 -6.26
N ASP A 213 -3.38 -16.19 -6.21
CA ASP A 213 -2.22 -16.38 -7.07
C ASP A 213 -1.54 -17.72 -6.77
N PRO A 214 -1.41 -18.63 -7.75
CA PRO A 214 -0.90 -19.99 -7.51
C PRO A 214 0.57 -20.03 -7.11
N LYS A 215 1.37 -19.01 -7.46
CA LYS A 215 2.80 -18.94 -7.15
C LYS A 215 3.05 -18.41 -5.73
N ARG A 216 2.27 -17.42 -5.31
CA ARG A 216 2.42 -16.76 -4.00
C ARG A 216 1.49 -17.34 -2.95
N ASN A 217 0.45 -18.04 -3.39
CA ASN A 217 -0.65 -18.51 -2.55
C ASN A 217 -1.32 -17.37 -1.75
N GLU A 218 -1.53 -16.21 -2.42
CA GLU A 218 -2.06 -14.97 -1.84
C GLU A 218 -3.08 -14.33 -2.78
N LYS A 219 -4.01 -13.56 -2.23
CA LYS A 219 -4.92 -12.67 -2.96
C LYS A 219 -4.28 -11.28 -3.02
N GLU A 220 -3.76 -10.91 -4.15
CA GLU A 220 -3.04 -9.65 -4.33
C GLU A 220 -3.95 -8.55 -4.85
N LEU A 221 -3.76 -7.32 -4.37
CA LEU A 221 -4.56 -6.19 -4.80
C LEU A 221 -4.45 -5.91 -6.31
N PRO A 222 -3.26 -5.97 -6.95
CA PRO A 222 -3.16 -5.87 -8.41
C PRO A 222 -4.02 -6.88 -9.16
N THR A 223 -4.14 -8.11 -8.66
CA THR A 223 -5.02 -9.15 -9.26
C THR A 223 -6.50 -8.82 -9.13
N ALA A 224 -6.91 -8.16 -8.04
CA ALA A 224 -8.30 -7.75 -7.85
C ALA A 224 -8.68 -6.53 -8.70
N ILE A 225 -7.70 -5.75 -9.19
CA ILE A 225 -7.91 -4.54 -10.00
C ILE A 225 -8.04 -4.89 -11.50
N LEU A 226 -7.35 -5.94 -11.95
CA LEU A 226 -7.33 -6.42 -13.35
C LEU A 226 -8.43 -7.47 -13.58
#